data_dbe41fd592951d1c985a378b716f5155
#
_entry.id   dbe41fd592951d1c985a378b716f5155
#
_cell.length_a   1.000
_cell.length_b   1.000
_cell.length_c   1.000
_cell.angle_alpha   90.00
_cell.angle_beta   90.00
_cell.angle_gamma   90.00
#
_symmetry.space_group_name_H-M   'P 1'
#
loop_
_entity.id
_entity.type
_entity.pdbx_description
1 polymer ?
#
loop_
_entity_poly.entity_id
_entity_poly.type
_entity_poly.pdbx_seq_one_letter_code
_entity_poly.pdbx_strand_id
1 'polypeptide(L)'
;ARVCCGDWSRVCGPSVTVQLGLTGCLLAPPYLSKDRDPNIYAHESRTVAHDVREWAIEQGKNQLMRIALCGYEDEHIMPADWKCVAWKAQGGYGSQANKQGRKNKDRERIWFSPACLKMDDLFS
;
A
#
# COMPACT_ATOMS: atom_id res chain seq x y z
N ALA A 1 18.83 -3.37 -9.72
CA ALA A 1 17.90 -2.60 -8.87
C ALA A 1 18.48 -1.21 -8.62
N ARG A 2 17.58 -0.23 -8.53
CA ARG A 2 17.94 1.16 -8.25
C ARG A 2 17.23 1.62 -6.98
N VAL A 3 17.96 2.13 -6.03
CA VAL A 3 17.40 2.70 -4.80
C VAL A 3 17.42 4.23 -4.93
N CYS A 4 16.27 4.86 -4.75
CA CYS A 4 16.13 6.31 -4.80
C CYS A 4 15.62 6.83 -3.47
N CYS A 5 16.21 7.91 -2.98
CA CYS A 5 15.75 8.59 -1.77
C CYS A 5 15.14 9.93 -2.16
N GLY A 6 13.92 10.18 -1.71
CA GLY A 6 13.20 11.42 -2.02
C GLY A 6 11.70 11.24 -1.89
N ASP A 7 10.95 12.23 -2.37
CA ASP A 7 9.50 12.18 -2.34
C ASP A 7 8.99 11.05 -3.25
N TRP A 8 8.08 10.23 -2.71
CA TRP A 8 7.52 9.06 -3.40
C TRP A 8 6.87 9.43 -4.74
N SER A 9 6.23 10.59 -4.83
CA SER A 9 5.50 11.01 -6.03
C SER A 9 6.42 11.19 -7.24
N ARG A 10 7.69 11.48 -7.01
CA ARG A 10 8.68 11.63 -8.08
C ARG A 10 9.07 10.29 -8.67
N VAL A 11 9.16 9.25 -7.82
CA VAL A 11 9.52 7.89 -8.26
C VAL A 11 8.36 7.22 -8.99
N CYS A 12 7.14 7.63 -8.70
CA CYS A 12 5.93 7.03 -9.26
C CYS A 12 5.40 7.75 -10.49
N GLY A 13 6.09 8.76 -11.01
CA GLY A 13 5.66 9.52 -12.18
C GLY A 13 5.60 8.67 -13.46
N PRO A 14 4.85 9.13 -14.48
CA PRO A 14 4.66 8.35 -15.72
C PRO A 14 5.94 7.98 -16.45
N SER A 15 6.96 8.85 -16.42
CA SER A 15 8.22 8.61 -17.12
C SER A 15 9.02 7.44 -16.57
N VAL A 16 8.78 7.08 -15.30
CA VAL A 16 9.49 5.97 -14.64
C VAL A 16 8.56 4.77 -14.39
N THR A 17 7.32 4.85 -14.81
CA THR A 17 6.33 3.78 -14.67
C THR A 17 5.69 3.43 -16.01
N VAL A 18 4.50 3.91 -16.30
CA VAL A 18 3.70 3.46 -17.44
C VAL A 18 4.30 3.80 -18.81
N GLN A 19 5.12 4.82 -18.91
CA GLN A 19 5.83 5.11 -20.18
C GLN A 19 6.88 4.04 -20.49
N LEU A 20 7.34 3.31 -19.50
CA LEU A 20 8.24 2.18 -19.67
C LEU A 20 7.50 0.86 -19.93
N GLY A 21 6.19 0.83 -19.73
CA GLY A 21 5.35 -0.33 -19.97
C GLY A 21 4.57 -0.76 -18.74
N LEU A 22 4.20 -2.04 -18.70
CA LEU A 22 3.47 -2.63 -17.58
C LEU A 22 4.27 -2.48 -16.28
N THR A 23 3.64 -1.88 -15.27
CA THR A 23 4.28 -1.51 -14.02
C THR A 23 3.56 -2.10 -12.81
N GLY A 24 4.31 -2.79 -11.95
CA GLY A 24 3.84 -3.21 -10.64
C GLY A 24 4.32 -2.23 -9.57
N CYS A 25 3.40 -1.77 -8.72
CA CYS A 25 3.70 -0.87 -7.61
C CYS A 25 3.27 -1.51 -6.29
N LEU A 26 4.21 -1.65 -5.36
CA LEU A 26 3.90 -2.00 -3.98
C LEU A 26 4.03 -0.73 -3.14
N LEU A 27 2.91 -0.28 -2.59
CA LEU A 27 2.84 0.94 -1.79
C LEU A 27 2.69 0.59 -0.32
N ALA A 28 3.64 0.98 0.49
CA ALA A 28 3.65 0.73 1.93
C ALA A 28 3.84 2.05 2.69
N PRO A 29 2.83 2.93 2.69
CA PRO A 29 2.92 4.17 3.46
C PRO A 29 2.97 3.88 4.95
N PRO A 30 3.44 4.82 5.78
CA PRO A 30 3.45 4.62 7.22
C PRO A 30 2.07 4.23 7.73
N TYR A 31 2.00 3.12 8.47
CA TYR A 31 0.73 2.62 8.99
C TYR A 31 0.21 3.55 10.09
N LEU A 32 -1.07 3.88 9.98
CA LEU A 32 -1.73 4.73 10.96
C LEU A 32 -2.12 3.87 12.15
N SER A 33 -1.40 4.00 13.25
CA SER A 33 -1.73 3.35 14.51
C SER A 33 -2.36 4.38 15.44
N LYS A 34 -3.53 4.06 15.99
CA LYS A 34 -4.17 4.89 17.02
C LYS A 34 -3.29 5.01 18.28
N ASP A 35 -2.34 4.11 18.42
CA ASP A 35 -1.46 4.01 19.57
C ASP A 35 -0.10 4.69 19.35
N ARG A 36 0.14 5.27 18.17
CA ARG A 36 1.30 6.09 17.94
C ARG A 36 1.09 7.44 18.62
N ASP A 37 2.13 7.83 19.34
CA ASP A 37 2.25 9.13 20.01
C ASP A 37 1.71 10.24 19.09
N PRO A 38 0.82 11.14 19.58
CA PRO A 38 0.26 12.23 18.78
C PRO A 38 1.27 13.32 18.45
N ASN A 39 2.50 12.96 18.16
CA ASN A 39 3.54 13.88 17.73
C ASN A 39 3.35 14.32 16.29
N ILE A 40 4.03 15.38 15.91
CA ILE A 40 4.06 16.04 14.61
C ILE A 40 4.13 15.04 13.44
N TYR A 41 4.84 13.92 13.64
CA TYR A 41 4.95 12.83 12.67
C TYR A 41 3.62 12.14 12.35
N ALA A 42 2.69 12.11 13.29
CA ALA A 42 1.39 11.45 13.08
C ALA A 42 0.55 12.18 12.02
N HIS A 43 0.60 13.52 12.01
CA HIS A 43 -0.12 14.32 11.03
C HIS A 43 0.46 14.17 9.63
N GLU A 44 1.78 14.24 9.51
CA GLU A 44 2.48 14.04 8.23
C GLU A 44 2.25 12.63 7.69
N SER A 45 2.30 11.62 8.55
CA SER A 45 2.04 10.23 8.18
C SER A 45 0.62 10.02 7.66
N ARG A 46 -0.37 10.67 8.28
CA ARG A 46 -1.77 10.62 7.83
C ARG A 46 -1.93 11.27 6.46
N THR A 47 -1.28 12.41 6.24
CA THR A 47 -1.32 13.11 4.97
C THR A 47 -0.70 12.28 3.86
N VAL A 48 0.46 11.68 4.12
CA VAL A 48 1.14 10.81 3.15
C VAL A 48 0.27 9.59 2.81
N ALA A 49 -0.29 8.91 3.83
CA ALA A 49 -1.14 7.75 3.61
C ALA A 49 -2.38 8.10 2.78
N HIS A 50 -2.99 9.25 3.06
CA HIS A 50 -4.13 9.75 2.29
C HIS A 50 -3.75 10.04 0.84
N ASP A 51 -2.65 10.75 0.63
CA ASP A 51 -2.20 11.13 -0.71
C ASP A 51 -1.81 9.91 -1.54
N VAL A 52 -1.14 8.94 -0.94
CA VAL A 52 -0.78 7.67 -1.59
C VAL A 52 -2.04 6.91 -2.00
N ARG A 53 -3.03 6.84 -1.10
CA ARG A 53 -4.31 6.18 -1.40
C ARG A 53 -5.03 6.82 -2.58
N GLU A 54 -5.16 8.15 -2.57
CA GLU A 54 -5.83 8.88 -3.64
C GLU A 54 -5.10 8.68 -4.98
N TRP A 55 -3.78 8.74 -4.95
CA TRP A 55 -2.95 8.45 -6.12
C TRP A 55 -3.20 7.02 -6.63
N ALA A 56 -3.21 6.05 -5.72
CA ALA A 56 -3.42 4.64 -6.06
C ALA A 56 -4.77 4.40 -6.71
N ILE A 57 -5.84 5.00 -6.15
CA ILE A 57 -7.20 4.89 -6.70
C ILE A 57 -7.23 5.42 -8.14
N GLU A 58 -6.64 6.58 -8.38
CA GLU A 58 -6.62 7.18 -9.71
C GLU A 58 -5.76 6.37 -10.69
N GLN A 59 -4.55 5.99 -10.28
CA GLN A 59 -3.64 5.24 -11.15
C GLN A 59 -4.09 3.79 -11.36
N GLY A 60 -4.82 3.24 -10.41
CA GLY A 60 -5.37 1.89 -10.53
C GLY A 60 -6.39 1.73 -11.65
N LYS A 61 -6.88 2.82 -12.23
CA LYS A 61 -7.74 2.80 -13.42
C LYS A 61 -6.96 2.50 -14.70
N ASN A 62 -5.64 2.66 -14.66
CA ASN A 62 -4.77 2.42 -15.81
C ASN A 62 -4.45 0.92 -15.92
N GLN A 63 -4.69 0.33 -17.08
CA GLN A 63 -4.45 -1.09 -17.32
C GLN A 63 -2.96 -1.48 -17.24
N LEU A 64 -2.07 -0.51 -17.40
CA LEU A 64 -0.62 -0.72 -17.29
C LEU A 64 -0.11 -0.64 -15.86
N MET A 65 -0.98 -0.29 -14.90
CA MET A 65 -0.63 -0.19 -13.49
C MET A 65 -1.27 -1.31 -12.69
N ARG A 66 -0.44 -2.08 -12.03
CA ARG A 66 -0.86 -3.11 -11.07
C ARG A 66 -0.37 -2.69 -9.71
N ILE A 67 -1.29 -2.29 -8.84
CA ILE A 67 -0.98 -1.64 -7.58
C ILE A 67 -1.42 -2.52 -6.41
N ALA A 68 -0.51 -2.72 -5.46
CA ALA A 68 -0.80 -3.31 -4.16
C ALA A 68 -0.57 -2.24 -3.10
N LEU A 69 -1.60 -1.90 -2.35
CA LEU A 69 -1.56 -0.91 -1.28
C LEU A 69 -1.66 -1.62 0.06
N CYS A 70 -0.70 -1.39 0.95
CA CYS A 70 -0.64 -2.00 2.28
C CYS A 70 -1.13 -1.03 3.35
N GLY A 71 -1.77 -1.58 4.38
CA GLY A 71 -2.25 -0.83 5.53
C GLY A 71 -2.97 -1.72 6.52
N TYR A 72 -3.50 -1.12 7.58
CA TYR A 72 -4.38 -1.83 8.51
C TYR A 72 -5.82 -1.83 7.99
N GLU A 73 -6.62 -2.77 8.47
CA GLU A 73 -7.98 -3.05 7.98
C GLU A 73 -8.91 -1.84 7.90
N ASP A 74 -8.72 -0.85 8.76
CA ASP A 74 -9.57 0.33 8.87
C ASP A 74 -8.94 1.62 8.31
N GLU A 75 -7.75 1.52 7.72
CA GLU A 75 -7.03 2.72 7.27
C GLU A 75 -7.52 3.27 5.93
N HIS A 76 -7.90 2.37 5.03
CA HIS A 76 -8.21 2.76 3.65
C HIS A 76 -9.62 2.33 3.27
N ILE A 77 -10.37 3.28 2.75
CA ILE A 77 -11.65 2.99 2.09
C ILE A 77 -11.37 2.98 0.59
N MET A 78 -11.43 1.79 0.00
CA MET A 78 -11.09 1.59 -1.40
C MET A 78 -12.33 1.32 -2.23
N PRO A 79 -12.30 1.62 -3.55
CA PRO A 79 -13.40 1.28 -4.44
C PRO A 79 -13.73 -0.20 -4.41
N ALA A 80 -14.99 -0.55 -4.71
CA ALA A 80 -15.49 -1.91 -4.63
C ALA A 80 -14.78 -2.89 -5.58
N ASP A 81 -14.18 -2.40 -6.65
CA ASP A 81 -13.44 -3.22 -7.61
C ASP A 81 -11.99 -3.53 -7.21
N TRP A 82 -11.55 -3.02 -6.06
CA TRP A 82 -10.28 -3.41 -5.45
C TRP A 82 -10.50 -4.62 -4.56
N LYS A 83 -9.56 -5.56 -4.59
CA LYS A 83 -9.62 -6.75 -3.74
C LYS A 83 -8.79 -6.57 -2.49
N CYS A 84 -9.43 -6.74 -1.33
CA CYS A 84 -8.76 -6.69 -0.03
C CYS A 84 -8.40 -8.11 0.42
N VAL A 85 -7.16 -8.31 0.78
CA VAL A 85 -6.66 -9.60 1.29
C VAL A 85 -6.05 -9.39 2.67
N ALA A 86 -6.48 -10.20 3.62
CA ALA A 86 -5.85 -10.27 4.94
C ALA A 86 -4.58 -11.10 4.83
N TRP A 87 -3.51 -10.65 5.46
CA TRP A 87 -2.30 -11.45 5.54
C TRP A 87 -1.68 -11.35 6.92
N LYS A 88 -0.97 -12.39 7.30
CA LYS A 88 -0.28 -12.43 8.58
C LYS A 88 1.21 -12.29 8.35
N ALA A 89 1.80 -11.25 8.94
CA ALA A 89 3.23 -11.14 8.99
C ALA A 89 3.78 -12.25 9.89
N GLN A 90 4.59 -13.14 9.33
CA GLN A 90 5.24 -14.16 10.11
C GLN A 90 6.57 -13.62 10.66
N GLY A 91 6.72 -13.63 11.99
CA GLY A 91 7.99 -13.40 12.64
C GLY A 91 8.55 -11.99 12.54
N GLY A 92 7.72 -10.97 12.59
CA GLY A 92 8.19 -9.58 12.64
C GLY A 92 8.97 -9.29 13.92
N TYR A 93 9.87 -8.31 13.84
CA TYR A 93 10.70 -7.86 14.96
C TYR A 93 9.90 -7.46 16.21
N GLY A 94 8.62 -7.17 16.07
CA GLY A 94 7.75 -6.81 17.19
C GLY A 94 7.09 -7.99 17.90
N SER A 95 7.21 -9.22 17.39
CA SER A 95 6.41 -10.35 17.88
C SER A 95 6.84 -10.90 19.23
N GLN A 96 8.09 -10.68 19.65
CA GLN A 96 8.61 -11.19 20.93
C GLN A 96 8.68 -10.15 22.03
N ALA A 97 8.69 -8.87 21.68
CA ALA A 97 8.96 -7.80 22.64
C ALA A 97 7.76 -6.91 22.95
N ASN A 98 6.64 -7.02 22.21
CA ASN A 98 5.56 -6.07 22.35
C ASN A 98 4.19 -6.71 22.06
N LYS A 99 3.30 -6.64 23.05
CA LYS A 99 1.91 -7.09 22.89
C LYS A 99 1.17 -6.34 21.76
N GLN A 100 1.61 -5.13 21.46
CA GLN A 100 1.09 -4.29 20.38
C GLN A 100 1.36 -4.90 19.02
N GLY A 101 2.56 -5.44 18.79
CA GLY A 101 2.92 -6.11 17.54
C GLY A 101 2.07 -7.35 17.25
N ARG A 102 1.63 -8.06 18.31
CA ARG A 102 0.74 -9.21 18.17
C ARG A 102 -0.68 -8.81 17.81
N LYS A 103 -1.20 -7.71 18.37
CA LYS A 103 -2.54 -7.20 18.05
C LYS A 103 -2.61 -6.68 16.62
N ASN A 104 -1.55 -6.01 16.13
CA ASN A 104 -1.50 -5.43 14.79
C ASN A 104 -1.27 -6.47 13.71
N LYS A 105 -0.72 -7.63 14.07
CA LYS A 105 -0.43 -8.74 13.17
C LYS A 105 -1.66 -9.24 12.40
N ASP A 106 -2.84 -9.25 13.04
CA ASP A 106 -4.07 -9.73 12.43
C ASP A 106 -4.84 -8.63 11.68
N ARG A 107 -4.35 -7.39 11.74
CA ARG A 107 -5.00 -6.22 11.13
C ARG A 107 -4.46 -5.86 9.77
N GLU A 108 -3.35 -6.45 9.35
CA GLU A 108 -2.70 -6.11 8.09
C GLU A 108 -3.52 -6.55 6.89
N ARG A 109 -3.62 -5.64 5.91
CA ARG A 109 -4.36 -5.86 4.66
C ARG A 109 -3.53 -5.40 3.48
N ILE A 110 -3.79 -6.04 2.35
CA ILE A 110 -3.29 -5.59 1.05
C ILE A 110 -4.49 -5.41 0.14
N TRP A 111 -4.58 -4.25 -0.49
CA TRP A 111 -5.61 -3.96 -1.50
C TRP A 111 -4.96 -4.00 -2.87
N PHE A 112 -5.52 -4.83 -3.75
CA PHE A 112 -5.04 -4.98 -5.12
C PHE A 112 -5.94 -4.25 -6.09
N SER A 113 -5.33 -3.47 -7.00
CA SER A 113 -6.05 -2.75 -8.04
C SER A 113 -6.71 -3.70 -9.04
N PRO A 114 -7.74 -3.23 -9.77
CA PRO A 114 -8.49 -4.10 -10.70
C PRO A 114 -7.62 -4.80 -11.75
N ALA A 115 -6.58 -4.16 -12.24
CA ALA A 115 -5.69 -4.75 -13.24
C ALA A 115 -4.92 -5.96 -12.69
N CYS A 116 -4.69 -6.03 -11.36
CA CYS A 116 -4.07 -7.19 -10.72
C CYS A 116 -4.94 -8.44 -10.81
N LEU A 117 -6.26 -8.25 -10.89
CA LEU A 117 -7.23 -9.35 -10.83
C LEU A 117 -7.45 -10.03 -12.17
N LYS A 118 -6.83 -9.54 -13.24
CA LYS A 118 -6.92 -10.10 -14.59
C LYS A 118 -5.95 -11.24 -14.84
N MET A 119 -5.22 -11.68 -13.82
CA MET A 119 -4.29 -12.82 -13.96
C MET A 119 -4.98 -14.12 -14.35
N ASP A 120 -6.25 -14.28 -13.98
CA ASP A 120 -7.04 -15.46 -14.36
C ASP A 120 -7.20 -15.58 -15.87
N ASP A 121 -7.26 -14.45 -16.60
CA ASP A 121 -7.34 -14.43 -18.06
C ASP A 121 -6.05 -14.90 -18.74
N LEU A 122 -4.91 -14.84 -18.04
CA LEU A 122 -3.62 -15.26 -18.56
C LEU A 122 -3.39 -16.78 -18.42
N PHE A 123 -4.16 -17.44 -17.57
CA PHE A 123 -3.99 -18.86 -17.26
C PHE A 123 -5.22 -19.71 -17.59
N SER A 124 -6.25 -19.07 -18.15
CA SER A 124 -7.45 -19.81 -18.60
C SER A 124 -7.35 -20.30 -20.04
#